data_b37efb9c657ae4986829d82c583a61e9
#
_entry.id   b37efb9c657ae4986829d82c583a61e9
#
_cell.length_a   1.000
_cell.length_b   1.000
_cell.length_c   1.000
_cell.angle_alpha   90.00
_cell.angle_beta   90.00
_cell.angle_gamma   90.00
#
_symmetry.space_group_name_H-M   'P 1'
#
loop_
_entity.id
_entity.type
_entity.pdbx_description
1 polymer ?
#
loop_
_entity_poly.entity_id
_entity_poly.type
_entity_poly.pdbx_seq_one_letter_code
_entity_poly.pdbx_strand_id
1 'polypeptide(L)'
;MEAIKNRYEFVFLFDVRDGNPNGDPDFDNMPRTDEETDQGLVSDVCIKRKVRNYIHLLKGLKTPYDIFIREGNILNPLIQEKRDEADKTNNEEKKAVKSGRQAMCAQYFDIRTFGAVMSTGEEKAEEEDTEEKGKKKKANSKKKIKGLGVVRGPVQFTFARSINPIFSKSNSLTRCCITKESDESKNNTFG
;
A
#
# COMPACT_ATOMS: atom_id res chain seq x y z
N MET A 1 12.62 -21.56 10.90
CA MET A 1 13.48 -21.14 9.78
C MET A 1 14.65 -20.34 10.35
N GLU A 2 15.85 -20.67 9.91
CA GLU A 2 17.03 -19.91 10.28
C GLU A 2 17.05 -18.55 9.59
N ALA A 3 17.49 -17.49 10.29
CA ALA A 3 17.56 -16.16 9.71
C ALA A 3 18.65 -16.08 8.64
N ILE A 4 18.43 -15.26 7.62
CA ILE A 4 19.43 -14.97 6.58
C ILE A 4 20.63 -14.31 7.23
N LYS A 5 21.82 -14.87 7.03
CA LYS A 5 23.09 -14.39 7.63
C LYS A 5 23.94 -13.55 6.66
N ASN A 6 23.71 -13.71 5.35
CA ASN A 6 24.50 -13.07 4.30
C ASN A 6 23.66 -12.02 3.57
N ARG A 7 24.34 -11.05 2.97
CA ARG A 7 23.77 -10.16 1.97
C ARG A 7 23.72 -10.90 0.62
N TYR A 8 22.60 -10.80 -0.07
CA TYR A 8 22.41 -11.32 -1.41
C TYR A 8 22.00 -10.17 -2.33
N GLU A 9 22.50 -10.21 -3.55
CA GLU A 9 22.07 -9.37 -4.63
C GLU A 9 21.41 -10.24 -5.70
N PHE A 10 20.33 -9.76 -6.29
CA PHE A 10 19.62 -10.51 -7.32
C PHE A 10 19.12 -9.58 -8.41
N VAL A 11 18.99 -10.11 -9.61
CA VAL A 11 18.37 -9.43 -10.75
C VAL A 11 17.02 -10.08 -10.99
N PHE A 12 15.98 -9.27 -11.01
CA PHE A 12 14.62 -9.69 -11.31
C PHE A 12 14.24 -9.16 -12.69
N LEU A 13 14.08 -10.06 -13.66
CA LEU A 13 13.66 -9.75 -15.02
C LEU A 13 12.20 -10.13 -15.21
N PHE A 14 11.45 -9.27 -15.89
CA PHE A 14 10.07 -9.54 -16.30
C PHE A 14 9.80 -8.85 -17.62
N ASP A 15 8.84 -9.36 -18.37
CA ASP A 15 8.36 -8.78 -19.60
C ASP A 15 6.89 -8.38 -19.48
N VAL A 16 6.49 -7.41 -20.30
CA VAL A 16 5.11 -6.96 -20.44
C VAL A 16 4.83 -6.79 -21.92
N ARG A 17 3.86 -7.53 -22.42
CA ARG A 17 3.39 -7.40 -23.79
C ARG A 17 1.99 -6.79 -23.80
N ASP A 18 1.81 -5.76 -24.63
CA ASP A 18 0.52 -5.08 -24.82
C ASP A 18 -0.14 -4.62 -23.51
N GLY A 19 0.69 -4.12 -22.57
CA GLY A 19 0.24 -3.70 -21.25
C GLY A 19 1.03 -2.54 -20.67
N ASN A 20 0.46 -1.92 -19.65
CA ASN A 20 1.07 -0.86 -18.88
C ASN A 20 1.41 -1.37 -17.47
N PRO A 21 2.70 -1.68 -17.19
CA PRO A 21 3.08 -2.25 -15.90
C PRO A 21 3.00 -1.26 -14.75
N ASN A 22 3.15 0.06 -15.01
CA ASN A 22 3.13 1.11 -14.01
C ASN A 22 2.68 2.45 -14.61
N GLY A 23 1.37 2.67 -14.62
CA GLY A 23 0.79 3.94 -15.06
C GLY A 23 1.17 5.11 -14.14
N ASP A 24 1.21 6.30 -14.74
CA ASP A 24 1.44 7.54 -14.04
C ASP A 24 0.12 8.30 -13.86
N PRO A 25 -0.39 8.46 -12.61
CA PRO A 25 -1.65 9.14 -12.37
C PRO A 25 -1.61 10.63 -12.76
N ASP A 26 -0.43 11.24 -12.80
CA ASP A 26 -0.25 12.65 -13.16
C ASP A 26 -0.26 12.87 -14.69
N PHE A 27 -0.15 11.78 -15.47
CA PHE A 27 -0.13 11.77 -16.93
C PHE A 27 -1.15 10.80 -17.52
N ASP A 28 -2.42 10.96 -17.18
CA ASP A 28 -3.54 10.15 -17.70
C ASP A 28 -3.31 8.63 -17.64
N ASN A 29 -2.58 8.19 -16.62
CA ASN A 29 -2.20 6.78 -16.44
C ASN A 29 -1.34 6.20 -17.58
N MET A 30 -0.64 7.03 -18.34
CA MET A 30 0.33 6.57 -19.32
C MET A 30 1.51 5.84 -18.66
N PRO A 31 2.21 4.95 -19.38
CA PRO A 31 3.42 4.32 -18.87
C PRO A 31 4.46 5.36 -18.42
N ARG A 32 5.06 5.15 -17.26
CA ARG A 32 6.17 6.00 -16.79
C ARG A 32 7.38 5.79 -17.67
N THR A 33 7.97 6.87 -18.13
CA THR A 33 9.18 6.88 -18.96
C THR A 33 10.24 7.78 -18.36
N ASP A 34 11.48 7.49 -18.65
CA ASP A 34 12.61 8.38 -18.42
C ASP A 34 12.68 9.38 -19.59
N GLU A 35 12.65 10.67 -19.29
CA GLU A 35 12.58 11.74 -20.31
C GLU A 35 13.81 11.84 -21.21
N GLU A 36 14.96 11.35 -20.75
CA GLU A 36 16.21 11.41 -21.52
C GLU A 36 16.41 10.19 -22.42
N THR A 37 15.93 9.03 -21.99
CA THR A 37 16.25 7.74 -22.64
C THR A 37 15.05 7.05 -23.24
N ASP A 38 13.82 7.54 -23.02
CA ASP A 38 12.55 6.90 -23.37
C ASP A 38 12.40 5.48 -22.82
N GLN A 39 13.22 5.12 -21.85
CA GLN A 39 13.08 3.83 -21.16
C GLN A 39 11.85 3.80 -20.26
N GLY A 40 11.11 2.71 -20.31
CA GLY A 40 10.00 2.48 -19.40
C GLY A 40 10.48 2.28 -17.97
N LEU A 41 9.77 2.88 -17.02
CA LEU A 41 10.08 2.83 -15.59
C LEU A 41 8.99 2.09 -14.83
N VAL A 42 9.40 1.20 -13.92
CA VAL A 42 8.49 0.59 -12.94
C VAL A 42 9.04 0.86 -11.55
N SER A 43 8.26 1.56 -10.73
CA SER A 43 8.67 1.91 -9.38
C SER A 43 8.77 0.69 -8.46
N ASP A 44 9.65 0.76 -7.47
CA ASP A 44 9.80 -0.27 -6.45
C ASP A 44 8.50 -0.53 -5.69
N VAL A 45 7.71 0.50 -5.42
CA VAL A 45 6.39 0.37 -4.77
C VAL A 45 5.38 -0.40 -5.62
N CYS A 46 5.44 -0.22 -6.95
CA CYS A 46 4.61 -0.98 -7.89
C CYS A 46 4.99 -2.47 -7.86
N ILE A 47 6.29 -2.79 -7.89
CA ILE A 47 6.79 -4.16 -7.80
C ILE A 47 6.38 -4.77 -6.45
N LYS A 48 6.59 -4.07 -5.34
CA LYS A 48 6.18 -4.51 -4.00
C LYS A 48 4.67 -4.77 -3.91
N ARG A 49 3.84 -3.92 -4.55
CA ARG A 49 2.38 -4.16 -4.62
C ARG A 49 2.05 -5.45 -5.36
N LYS A 50 2.71 -5.72 -6.50
CA LYS A 50 2.51 -6.96 -7.26
C LYS A 50 2.89 -8.19 -6.44
N VAL A 51 4.00 -8.14 -5.69
CA VAL A 51 4.40 -9.21 -4.77
C VAL A 51 3.36 -9.42 -3.66
N ARG A 52 2.85 -8.34 -3.03
CA ARG A 52 1.77 -8.45 -2.04
C ARG A 52 0.52 -9.11 -2.61
N ASN A 53 0.10 -8.69 -3.80
CA ASN A 53 -1.07 -9.26 -4.47
C ASN A 53 -0.87 -10.75 -4.78
N TYR A 54 0.31 -11.14 -5.22
CA TYR A 54 0.66 -12.53 -5.49
C TYR A 54 0.61 -13.39 -4.22
N ILE A 55 1.19 -12.90 -3.12
CA ILE A 55 1.12 -13.61 -1.82
C ILE A 55 -0.33 -13.72 -1.34
N HIS A 56 -1.14 -12.67 -1.50
CA HIS A 56 -2.56 -12.71 -1.18
C HIS A 56 -3.28 -13.82 -1.98
N LEU A 57 -3.05 -13.91 -3.28
CA LEU A 57 -3.65 -14.95 -4.12
C LEU A 57 -3.23 -16.36 -3.71
N LEU A 58 -1.95 -16.56 -3.37
CA LEU A 58 -1.43 -17.88 -3.04
C LEU A 58 -1.76 -18.35 -1.62
N LYS A 59 -1.75 -17.44 -0.64
CA LYS A 59 -1.81 -17.78 0.79
C LYS A 59 -3.07 -17.29 1.48
N GLY A 60 -3.86 -16.44 0.82
CA GLY A 60 -4.93 -15.72 1.46
C GLY A 60 -4.41 -14.70 2.47
N LEU A 61 -5.34 -14.06 3.18
CA LEU A 61 -5.03 -13.08 4.24
C LEU A 61 -5.02 -13.76 5.61
N LYS A 62 -4.16 -14.76 5.77
CA LYS A 62 -4.04 -15.53 7.02
C LYS A 62 -2.63 -15.40 7.57
N THR A 63 -2.51 -15.25 8.88
CA THR A 63 -1.23 -15.33 9.58
C THR A 63 -0.49 -16.61 9.19
N PRO A 64 0.79 -16.55 8.81
CA PRO A 64 1.73 -15.43 8.84
C PRO A 64 1.84 -14.66 7.51
N TYR A 65 0.88 -14.77 6.61
CA TYR A 65 0.90 -14.19 5.26
C TYR A 65 -0.13 -13.10 5.04
N ASP A 66 -0.65 -12.51 6.13
CA ASP A 66 -1.50 -11.32 6.01
C ASP A 66 -0.72 -10.13 5.43
N ILE A 67 -1.43 -9.18 4.84
CA ILE A 67 -0.83 -8.02 4.17
C ILE A 67 -1.27 -6.74 4.89
N PHE A 68 -0.29 -6.00 5.40
CA PHE A 68 -0.52 -4.75 6.12
C PHE A 68 -0.86 -3.60 5.17
N ILE A 69 -0.03 -3.39 4.14
CA ILE A 69 -0.27 -2.37 3.10
C ILE A 69 -1.16 -2.96 2.01
N ARG A 70 -2.46 -2.89 2.24
CA ARG A 70 -3.51 -3.37 1.34
C ARG A 70 -4.57 -2.31 1.14
N GLU A 71 -5.17 -2.29 -0.03
CA GLU A 71 -6.31 -1.42 -0.34
C GLU A 71 -7.46 -1.66 0.65
N GLY A 72 -8.05 -0.58 1.15
CA GLY A 72 -9.12 -0.61 2.14
C GLY A 72 -8.66 -0.80 3.59
N ASN A 73 -7.38 -1.06 3.88
CA ASN A 73 -6.89 -1.12 5.26
C ASN A 73 -6.72 0.29 5.84
N ILE A 74 -7.18 0.45 7.08
CA ILE A 74 -6.88 1.62 7.91
C ILE A 74 -5.74 1.22 8.84
N LEU A 75 -4.58 1.83 8.70
CA LEU A 75 -3.35 1.34 9.33
C LEU A 75 -3.26 1.65 10.82
N ASN A 76 -3.70 2.84 11.24
CA ASN A 76 -3.58 3.28 12.64
C ASN A 76 -4.29 2.35 13.64
N PRO A 77 -5.54 1.91 13.43
CA PRO A 77 -6.19 0.95 14.31
C PRO A 77 -5.44 -0.38 14.43
N LEU A 78 -4.89 -0.89 13.32
CA LEU A 78 -4.12 -2.14 13.33
C LEU A 78 -2.83 -2.02 14.16
N ILE A 79 -2.15 -0.88 14.06
CA ILE A 79 -0.96 -0.57 14.86
C ILE A 79 -1.33 -0.43 16.33
N GLN A 80 -2.42 0.29 16.62
CA GLN A 80 -2.87 0.55 17.98
C GLN A 80 -3.30 -0.74 18.69
N GLU A 81 -4.02 -1.62 18.03
CA GLU A 81 -4.42 -2.93 18.57
C GLU A 81 -3.20 -3.72 19.07
N LYS A 82 -2.17 -3.84 18.22
CA LYS A 82 -0.94 -4.56 18.58
C LYS A 82 -0.12 -3.83 19.63
N ARG A 83 -0.20 -2.52 19.67
CA ARG A 83 0.42 -1.73 20.73
C ARG A 83 -0.27 -1.95 22.06
N ASP A 84 -1.60 -1.90 22.12
CA ASP A 84 -2.39 -2.10 23.34
C ASP A 84 -2.23 -3.53 23.91
N GLU A 85 -2.16 -4.54 23.02
CA GLU A 85 -1.85 -5.92 23.42
C GLU A 85 -0.46 -6.03 24.05
N ALA A 86 0.53 -5.36 23.48
CA ALA A 86 1.89 -5.35 23.98
C ALA A 86 2.06 -4.57 25.29
N ASP A 87 1.34 -3.44 25.47
CA ASP A 87 1.33 -2.66 26.70
C ASP A 87 0.71 -3.42 27.87
N LYS A 88 -0.31 -4.28 27.63
CA LYS A 88 -0.91 -5.15 28.66
C LYS A 88 0.06 -6.21 29.18
N THR A 89 0.98 -6.66 28.33
CA THR A 89 1.91 -7.76 28.66
C THR A 89 3.26 -7.27 29.14
N ASN A 90 3.60 -6.01 28.96
CA ASN A 90 4.92 -5.46 29.29
C ASN A 90 4.81 -4.15 30.05
N ASN A 91 5.38 -4.10 31.24
CA ASN A 91 5.37 -2.90 32.10
C ASN A 91 6.36 -1.81 31.63
N GLU A 92 7.28 -2.13 30.72
CA GLU A 92 8.28 -1.20 30.19
C GLU A 92 7.96 -0.83 28.75
N GLU A 93 7.92 0.48 28.44
CA GLU A 93 7.60 0.97 27.10
C GLU A 93 8.49 0.40 26.00
N LYS A 94 9.80 0.29 26.22
CA LYS A 94 10.74 -0.27 25.24
C LYS A 94 10.47 -1.74 24.94
N LYS A 95 10.07 -2.51 25.95
CA LYS A 95 9.71 -3.94 25.79
C LYS A 95 8.39 -4.07 25.06
N ALA A 96 7.41 -3.24 25.37
CA ALA A 96 6.12 -3.21 24.69
C ALA A 96 6.26 -2.86 23.18
N VAL A 97 7.08 -1.85 22.84
CA VAL A 97 7.36 -1.51 21.44
C VAL A 97 8.01 -2.68 20.72
N LYS A 98 8.99 -3.35 21.33
CA LYS A 98 9.67 -4.50 20.72
C LYS A 98 8.71 -5.68 20.51
N SER A 99 7.89 -6.00 21.51
CA SER A 99 6.87 -7.06 21.45
C SER A 99 5.82 -6.77 20.37
N GLY A 100 5.29 -5.55 20.31
CA GLY A 100 4.35 -5.12 19.28
C GLY A 100 4.92 -5.24 17.85
N ARG A 101 6.19 -4.83 17.65
CA ARG A 101 6.88 -5.02 16.35
C ARG A 101 6.99 -6.50 15.98
N GLN A 102 7.32 -7.35 16.94
CA GLN A 102 7.41 -8.80 16.72
C GLN A 102 6.06 -9.39 16.33
N ALA A 103 4.98 -8.98 16.98
CA ALA A 103 3.63 -9.40 16.67
C ALA A 103 3.22 -8.98 15.24
N MET A 104 3.49 -7.71 14.86
CA MET A 104 3.26 -7.22 13.51
C MET A 104 4.06 -8.01 12.47
N CYS A 105 5.34 -8.28 12.71
CA CYS A 105 6.17 -9.09 11.81
C CYS A 105 5.70 -10.54 11.74
N ALA A 106 5.17 -11.11 12.81
CA ALA A 106 4.66 -12.47 12.82
C ALA A 106 3.37 -12.61 12.00
N GLN A 107 2.50 -11.61 12.04
CA GLN A 107 1.24 -11.60 11.32
C GLN A 107 1.41 -11.21 9.84
N TYR A 108 2.10 -10.09 9.56
CA TYR A 108 2.13 -9.47 8.25
C TYR A 108 3.40 -9.82 7.47
N PHE A 109 3.20 -10.46 6.32
CA PHE A 109 4.28 -10.83 5.39
C PHE A 109 5.09 -9.62 4.93
N ASP A 110 4.41 -8.57 4.51
CA ASP A 110 5.04 -7.39 3.91
C ASP A 110 5.84 -6.55 4.91
N ILE A 111 5.42 -6.49 6.18
CA ILE A 111 6.20 -5.82 7.24
C ILE A 111 7.55 -6.52 7.44
N ARG A 112 7.55 -7.86 7.60
CA ARG A 112 8.81 -8.58 7.82
C ARG A 112 9.68 -8.69 6.58
N THR A 113 9.10 -8.53 5.37
CA THR A 113 9.85 -8.63 4.11
C THR A 113 10.39 -7.28 3.66
N PHE A 114 9.53 -6.27 3.57
CA PHE A 114 9.87 -4.95 3.04
C PHE A 114 10.07 -3.89 4.12
N GLY A 115 9.60 -4.16 5.32
CA GLY A 115 9.54 -3.20 6.40
C GLY A 115 8.31 -2.31 6.34
N ALA A 116 8.12 -1.55 7.41
CA ALA A 116 7.05 -0.54 7.49
C ALA A 116 7.41 0.56 8.49
N VAL A 117 6.86 1.75 8.25
CA VAL A 117 6.83 2.85 9.21
C VAL A 117 5.50 2.79 9.94
N MET A 118 5.55 2.48 11.23
CA MET A 118 4.39 2.36 12.11
C MET A 118 4.37 3.50 13.12
N SER A 119 4.70 4.70 12.66
CA SER A 119 4.58 5.93 13.43
C SER A 119 3.18 6.47 13.23
N THR A 120 2.41 6.55 14.28
CA THR A 120 1.07 7.12 14.26
C THR A 120 1.15 8.61 14.52
N GLY A 121 0.48 9.41 13.69
CA GLY A 121 0.29 10.84 13.91
C GLY A 121 -0.73 11.11 15.03
N GLU A 122 -0.93 12.37 15.37
CA GLU A 122 -2.05 12.78 16.21
C GLU A 122 -3.34 12.72 15.38
N GLU A 123 -4.26 11.83 15.70
CA GLU A 123 -5.63 11.90 15.15
C GLU A 123 -6.42 12.97 15.90
N LYS A 124 -7.08 13.85 15.15
CA LYS A 124 -8.14 14.68 15.71
C LYS A 124 -9.31 13.75 16.03
N ALA A 125 -9.77 13.72 17.28
CA ALA A 125 -11.01 13.06 17.62
C ALA A 125 -12.13 13.70 16.77
N GLU A 126 -12.82 12.90 15.96
CA GLU A 126 -14.05 13.32 15.29
C GLU A 126 -15.06 13.63 16.41
N GLU A 127 -15.56 14.85 16.43
CA GLU A 127 -16.66 15.25 17.32
C GLU A 127 -17.92 14.58 16.77
N GLU A 128 -18.44 13.57 17.47
CA GLU A 128 -19.84 13.17 17.29
C GLU A 128 -20.70 14.34 17.82
N ASP A 129 -21.30 15.08 16.89
CA ASP A 129 -22.32 16.07 17.19
C ASP A 129 -23.57 15.38 17.75
N THR A 130 -23.60 15.16 19.07
CA THR A 130 -24.84 14.94 19.79
C THR A 130 -25.25 16.26 20.43
N GLU A 131 -26.25 16.91 19.80
CA GLU A 131 -26.95 18.05 20.39
C GLU A 131 -27.66 17.63 21.69
N GLU A 132 -27.05 17.93 22.85
CA GLU A 132 -27.79 18.11 24.08
C GLU A 132 -27.20 19.27 24.91
N LYS A 133 -28.10 20.18 25.22
CA LYS A 133 -27.88 21.43 25.98
C LYS A 133 -27.35 21.13 27.40
N GLY A 134 -26.17 21.62 27.70
CA GLY A 134 -25.72 21.66 29.10
C GLY A 134 -24.23 21.88 29.26
N LYS A 135 -23.86 23.09 29.71
CA LYS A 135 -22.50 23.56 30.03
C LYS A 135 -21.60 22.51 30.69
N LYS A 136 -20.55 22.07 29.97
CA LYS A 136 -19.25 21.70 30.60
C LYS A 136 -18.16 21.85 29.53
N LYS A 137 -17.16 22.69 29.84
CA LYS A 137 -15.92 22.77 29.06
C LYS A 137 -15.27 21.38 29.08
N LYS A 138 -15.40 20.60 28.01
CA LYS A 138 -14.59 19.39 27.80
C LYS A 138 -13.24 19.84 27.25
N ALA A 139 -12.20 19.63 28.00
CA ALA A 139 -10.84 19.71 27.50
C ALA A 139 -10.70 18.66 26.39
N ASN A 140 -10.44 19.11 25.16
CA ASN A 140 -10.10 18.26 24.02
C ASN A 140 -8.82 17.51 24.35
N SER A 141 -8.92 16.34 24.93
CA SER A 141 -7.77 15.44 25.12
C SER A 141 -7.52 14.76 23.77
N LYS A 142 -6.64 15.35 22.95
CA LYS A 142 -6.08 14.67 21.80
C LYS A 142 -5.53 13.32 22.25
N LYS A 143 -6.18 12.22 21.85
CA LYS A 143 -5.70 10.89 22.17
C LYS A 143 -4.44 10.63 21.35
N LYS A 144 -3.28 10.76 21.97
CA LYS A 144 -2.00 10.51 21.32
C LYS A 144 -1.87 9.02 21.06
N ILE A 145 -1.99 8.62 19.80
CA ILE A 145 -1.82 7.23 19.40
C ILE A 145 -0.33 6.86 19.51
N LYS A 146 -0.02 5.82 20.29
CA LYS A 146 1.35 5.36 20.49
C LYS A 146 1.77 4.46 19.35
N GLY A 147 2.71 4.92 18.52
CA GLY A 147 3.26 4.12 17.42
C GLY A 147 4.19 2.99 17.86
N LEU A 148 4.46 2.09 16.93
CA LEU A 148 5.45 1.02 17.09
C LEU A 148 6.82 1.39 16.45
N GLY A 149 6.92 2.56 15.79
CA GLY A 149 8.13 3.04 15.15
C GLY A 149 8.41 2.34 13.81
N VAL A 150 9.67 2.13 13.48
CA VAL A 150 10.10 1.64 12.16
C VAL A 150 10.60 0.20 12.23
N VAL A 151 10.14 -0.62 11.29
CA VAL A 151 10.72 -1.94 10.99
C VAL A 151 11.42 -1.84 9.63
N ARG A 152 12.67 -2.22 9.57
CA ARG A 152 13.43 -2.32 8.32
C ARG A 152 13.38 -3.76 7.83
N GLY A 153 12.84 -3.93 6.61
CA GLY A 153 12.77 -5.24 5.98
C GLY A 153 14.08 -5.62 5.28
N PRO A 154 14.38 -6.92 5.18
CA PRO A 154 15.60 -7.41 4.54
C PRO A 154 15.58 -7.31 3.01
N VAL A 155 14.40 -7.16 2.39
CA VAL A 155 14.27 -7.14 0.93
C VAL A 155 14.03 -5.70 0.46
N GLN A 156 14.91 -5.24 -0.44
CA GLN A 156 14.80 -3.94 -1.09
C GLN A 156 14.81 -4.12 -2.59
N PHE A 157 13.93 -3.40 -3.28
CA PHE A 157 13.91 -3.29 -4.74
C PHE A 157 14.34 -1.89 -5.14
N THR A 158 15.00 -1.78 -6.28
CA THR A 158 15.20 -0.52 -7.00
C THR A 158 14.08 -0.33 -8.02
N PHE A 159 14.03 0.82 -8.67
CA PHE A 159 13.22 0.98 -9.87
C PHE A 159 13.69 0.01 -10.95
N ALA A 160 12.76 -0.59 -11.66
CA ALA A 160 13.06 -1.34 -12.87
C ALA A 160 13.04 -0.39 -14.07
N ARG A 161 13.93 -0.66 -15.02
CA ARG A 161 14.04 0.05 -16.31
C ARG A 161 13.91 -0.94 -17.44
N SER A 162 13.26 -0.54 -18.52
CA SER A 162 13.23 -1.36 -19.73
C SER A 162 14.63 -1.43 -20.37
N ILE A 163 14.92 -2.54 -21.04
CA ILE A 163 16.20 -2.71 -21.76
C ILE A 163 16.25 -1.76 -22.96
N ASN A 164 15.13 -1.67 -23.69
CA ASN A 164 15.01 -0.79 -24.84
C ASN A 164 14.03 0.36 -24.54
N PRO A 165 14.11 1.48 -25.27
CA PRO A 165 13.09 2.52 -25.23
C PRO A 165 11.69 1.94 -25.51
N ILE A 166 10.66 2.51 -24.91
CA ILE A 166 9.28 2.12 -25.14
C ILE A 166 8.51 3.23 -25.87
N PHE A 167 7.48 2.83 -26.60
CA PHE A 167 6.58 3.77 -27.24
C PHE A 167 5.20 3.66 -26.60
N SER A 168 4.70 4.75 -26.06
CA SER A 168 3.32 4.85 -25.61
C SER A 168 2.40 4.95 -26.84
N LYS A 169 1.42 4.04 -26.92
CA LYS A 169 0.41 4.05 -27.97
C LYS A 169 -0.96 4.25 -27.38
N SER A 170 -1.65 5.27 -27.80
CA SER A 170 -3.04 5.51 -27.46
C SER A 170 -3.94 4.92 -28.54
N ASN A 171 -4.87 4.05 -28.15
CA ASN A 171 -5.86 3.48 -29.04
C ASN A 171 -7.25 3.91 -28.57
N SER A 172 -8.05 4.47 -29.49
CA SER A 172 -9.45 4.76 -29.22
C SER A 172 -10.26 3.47 -29.23
N LEU A 173 -11.04 3.25 -28.18
CA LEU A 173 -11.99 2.15 -28.09
C LEU A 173 -13.40 2.72 -28.09
N THR A 174 -14.22 2.30 -29.06
CA THR A 174 -15.61 2.74 -29.15
C THR A 174 -16.51 1.73 -28.46
N ARG A 175 -17.37 2.23 -27.57
CA ARG A 175 -18.32 1.40 -26.86
C ARG A 175 -19.52 1.10 -27.76
N CYS A 176 -19.89 -0.18 -27.87
CA CYS A 176 -21.02 -0.65 -28.68
C CYS A 176 -22.39 -0.42 -28.02
N CYS A 177 -22.44 -0.09 -26.74
CA CYS A 177 -23.69 0.05 -25.98
C CYS A 177 -23.97 1.50 -25.61
N ILE A 178 -25.24 1.87 -25.63
CA ILE A 178 -25.76 3.13 -25.07
C ILE A 178 -26.18 2.92 -23.62
N THR A 179 -26.05 3.97 -22.82
CA THR A 179 -26.41 3.92 -21.39
C THR A 179 -27.76 4.55 -21.08
N LYS A 180 -28.25 5.39 -21.98
CA LYS A 180 -29.52 6.11 -21.82
C LYS A 180 -30.30 6.07 -23.14
N GLU A 181 -31.62 5.90 -23.07
CA GLU A 181 -32.51 5.96 -24.23
C GLU A 181 -32.38 7.25 -25.03
N SER A 182 -32.10 8.38 -24.36
CA SER A 182 -31.84 9.67 -25.02
C SER A 182 -30.60 9.71 -25.91
N ASP A 183 -29.72 8.73 -25.84
CA ASP A 183 -28.49 8.65 -26.63
C ASP A 183 -28.62 7.70 -27.87
N GLU A 184 -29.82 7.17 -28.10
CA GLU A 184 -30.10 6.24 -29.22
C GLU A 184 -29.86 6.89 -30.58
N SER A 185 -30.11 8.21 -30.70
CA SER A 185 -29.88 8.95 -31.94
C SER A 185 -28.39 9.18 -32.30
N LYS A 186 -27.47 8.96 -31.34
CA LYS A 186 -26.03 9.14 -31.57
C LYS A 186 -25.36 7.87 -32.09
N ASN A 187 -26.08 6.77 -32.20
CA ASN A 187 -25.54 5.48 -32.61
C ASN A 187 -25.36 5.29 -34.11
N ASN A 188 -25.67 6.30 -34.93
CA ASN A 188 -25.61 6.18 -36.40
C ASN A 188 -24.26 6.52 -37.01
N THR A 189 -23.17 6.49 -36.23
CA THR A 189 -21.81 6.78 -36.75
C THR A 189 -20.92 5.55 -36.63
N PHE A 190 -21.32 4.46 -37.28
CA PHE A 190 -20.44 3.32 -37.49
C PHE A 190 -20.24 3.11 -38.99
N GLY A 191 -19.17 3.67 -39.51
CA GLY A 191 -18.54 3.29 -40.76
C GLY A 191 -17.23 2.62 -40.44
#